data_a0faf7eff97eb363406bcd0f6bdcdf1f
#
_entry.id   a0faf7eff97eb363406bcd0f6bdcdf1f
#
_cell.length_a   1.000
_cell.length_b   1.000
_cell.length_c   1.000
_cell.angle_alpha   90.00
_cell.angle_beta   90.00
_cell.angle_gamma   90.00
#
_symmetry.space_group_name_H-M   'P 1'
#
loop_
_entity.id
_entity.type
_entity.pdbx_description
1 polymer ?
#
loop_
_entity_poly.entity_id
_entity_poly.type
_entity_poly.pdbx_seq_one_letter_code
_entity_poly.pdbx_strand_id
1 'polypeptide(L)'
;MFDTVVVATDGSDSVTRAVDVALDLADRFDANVHALSVVDASEVDASPQQLRDELRTALETTADAALATVENHADHAVTTATREGRPAVEICEYAREVDADVVATGTRGRHGENRLLLGSVAERIVRTSPVPVLTVRQLESMQQPDEDADESTAPV
;
A
#
# COMPACT_ATOMS: atom_id res chain seq x y z
N MET A 1 20.34 -8.05 -9.31
CA MET A 1 19.10 -8.76 -9.71
C MET A 1 17.87 -7.93 -9.42
N PHE A 2 17.70 -7.40 -8.23
CA PHE A 2 16.68 -6.40 -7.95
C PHE A 2 17.36 -5.03 -7.84
N ASP A 3 17.31 -4.26 -8.91
CA ASP A 3 17.92 -2.93 -8.96
C ASP A 3 16.89 -1.82 -8.72
N THR A 4 15.61 -2.11 -8.96
CA THR A 4 14.50 -1.17 -8.77
C THR A 4 13.27 -1.88 -8.20
N VAL A 5 12.81 -1.41 -7.05
CA VAL A 5 11.61 -1.88 -6.35
C VAL A 5 10.55 -0.78 -6.40
N VAL A 6 9.37 -1.10 -6.90
CA VAL A 6 8.19 -0.22 -6.81
C VAL A 6 7.32 -0.70 -5.67
N VAL A 7 6.99 0.17 -4.73
CA VAL A 7 6.00 -0.10 -3.68
C VAL A 7 4.78 0.77 -3.88
N ALA A 8 3.62 0.13 -4.00
CA ALA A 8 2.34 0.82 -4.10
C ALA A 8 1.72 0.98 -2.71
N THR A 9 1.33 2.19 -2.38
CA THR A 9 0.73 2.52 -1.09
C THR A 9 -0.51 3.40 -1.25
N ASP A 10 -1.54 3.13 -0.46
CA ASP A 10 -2.72 3.99 -0.31
C ASP A 10 -2.77 4.68 1.06
N GLY A 11 -1.71 4.51 1.86
CA GLY A 11 -1.60 5.07 3.20
C GLY A 11 -2.41 4.34 4.28
N SER A 12 -3.10 3.26 3.93
CA SER A 12 -3.84 2.45 4.91
C SER A 12 -2.89 1.62 5.79
N ASP A 13 -3.37 1.26 6.98
CA ASP A 13 -2.61 0.36 7.87
C ASP A 13 -2.37 -1.00 7.23
N SER A 14 -3.23 -1.43 6.31
CA SER A 14 -3.10 -2.71 5.62
C SER A 14 -1.92 -2.80 4.66
N VAL A 15 -1.25 -1.71 4.35
CA VAL A 15 -0.07 -1.69 3.46
C VAL A 15 1.24 -1.51 4.21
N THR A 16 1.20 -1.18 5.50
CA THR A 16 2.41 -0.86 6.29
C THR A 16 3.46 -1.96 6.21
N ARG A 17 3.05 -3.20 6.42
CA ARG A 17 3.98 -4.34 6.35
C ARG A 17 4.56 -4.55 4.95
N ALA A 18 3.77 -4.27 3.91
CA ALA A 18 4.26 -4.34 2.53
C ALA A 18 5.35 -3.29 2.26
N VAL A 19 5.19 -2.09 2.80
CA VAL A 19 6.22 -1.04 2.75
C VAL A 19 7.49 -1.50 3.45
N ASP A 20 7.39 -2.00 4.67
CA ASP A 20 8.57 -2.45 5.44
C ASP A 20 9.31 -3.60 4.74
N VAL A 21 8.58 -4.57 4.19
CA VAL A 21 9.17 -5.69 3.43
C VAL A 21 9.83 -5.20 2.14
N ALA A 22 9.21 -4.26 1.44
CA ALA A 22 9.79 -3.69 0.21
C ALA A 22 11.09 -2.93 0.50
N LEU A 23 11.13 -2.15 1.59
CA LEU A 23 12.33 -1.44 2.01
C LEU A 23 13.44 -2.40 2.43
N ASP A 24 13.13 -3.43 3.22
CA ASP A 24 14.11 -4.47 3.60
C ASP A 24 14.67 -5.21 2.37
N LEU A 25 13.81 -5.52 1.40
CA LEU A 25 14.25 -6.11 0.14
C LEU A 25 15.21 -5.19 -0.63
N ALA A 26 14.87 -3.91 -0.73
CA ALA A 26 15.70 -2.93 -1.42
C ALA A 26 17.06 -2.76 -0.73
N ASP A 27 17.08 -2.71 0.59
CA ASP A 27 18.32 -2.59 1.36
C ASP A 27 19.25 -3.79 1.13
N ARG A 28 18.69 -5.01 1.09
CA ARG A 28 19.47 -6.23 0.87
C ARG A 28 20.11 -6.32 -0.51
N PHE A 29 19.50 -5.72 -1.51
CA PHE A 29 19.99 -5.75 -2.90
C PHE A 29 20.62 -4.42 -3.34
N ASP A 30 20.70 -3.43 -2.46
CA ASP A 30 21.13 -2.06 -2.81
C ASP A 30 20.31 -1.50 -3.98
N ALA A 31 19.00 -1.73 -3.93
CA ALA A 31 18.06 -1.35 -4.97
C ALA A 31 17.46 0.04 -4.74
N ASN A 32 17.11 0.71 -5.83
CA ASN A 32 16.36 1.96 -5.78
C ASN A 32 14.90 1.68 -5.42
N VAL A 33 14.32 2.53 -4.56
CA VAL A 33 12.92 2.42 -4.17
C VAL A 33 12.12 3.54 -4.83
N HIS A 34 11.04 3.15 -5.49
CA HIS A 34 10.00 4.03 -5.98
C HIS A 34 8.71 3.77 -5.19
N ALA A 35 8.22 4.77 -4.48
CA ALA A 35 6.93 4.72 -3.81
C ALA A 35 5.89 5.40 -4.70
N LEU A 36 4.81 4.69 -4.98
CA LEU A 36 3.72 5.17 -5.83
C LEU A 36 2.40 5.15 -5.06
N SER A 37 1.68 6.24 -5.12
CA SER A 37 0.28 6.31 -4.71
C SER A 37 -0.60 6.73 -5.88
N VAL A 38 -1.73 6.06 -6.04
CA VAL A 38 -2.67 6.32 -7.14
C VAL A 38 -3.96 6.88 -6.58
N VAL A 39 -4.35 8.06 -7.09
CA VAL A 39 -5.69 8.61 -6.89
C VAL A 39 -6.64 7.86 -7.81
N ASP A 40 -7.62 7.17 -7.23
CA ASP A 40 -8.58 6.38 -8.00
C ASP A 40 -9.57 7.29 -8.72
N ALA A 41 -9.42 7.39 -10.04
CA ALA A 41 -10.29 8.21 -10.88
C ALA A 41 -11.76 7.78 -10.80
N SER A 42 -12.05 6.52 -10.53
CA SER A 42 -13.41 6.03 -10.41
C SER A 42 -14.12 6.59 -9.17
N GLU A 43 -13.40 6.81 -8.07
CA GLU A 43 -13.95 7.48 -6.89
C GLU A 43 -14.32 8.94 -7.19
N VAL A 44 -13.45 9.65 -7.92
CA VAL A 44 -13.70 11.03 -8.33
C VAL A 44 -14.90 11.11 -9.28
N ASP A 45 -14.93 10.25 -10.28
CA ASP A 45 -15.99 10.25 -11.31
C ASP A 45 -17.36 9.85 -10.75
N ALA A 46 -17.40 8.99 -9.74
CA ALA A 46 -18.61 8.59 -9.04
C ALA A 46 -19.25 9.71 -8.19
N SER A 47 -18.46 10.75 -7.89
CA SER A 47 -18.92 11.86 -7.06
C SER A 47 -19.68 12.91 -7.87
N PRO A 48 -20.61 13.67 -7.24
CA PRO A 48 -21.27 14.81 -7.89
C PRO A 48 -20.25 15.78 -8.48
N GLN A 49 -20.49 16.28 -9.67
CA GLN A 49 -19.56 17.16 -10.39
C GLN A 49 -19.07 18.35 -9.56
N GLN A 50 -19.93 18.90 -8.73
CA GLN A 50 -19.63 20.06 -7.86
C GLN A 50 -18.60 19.74 -6.77
N LEU A 51 -18.44 18.45 -6.41
CA LEU A 51 -17.55 17.99 -5.33
C LEU A 51 -16.27 17.32 -5.85
N ARG A 52 -16.15 17.11 -7.16
CA ARG A 52 -15.03 16.36 -7.74
C ARG A 52 -13.68 17.00 -7.47
N ASP A 53 -13.58 18.32 -7.58
CA ASP A 53 -12.32 19.03 -7.35
C ASP A 53 -11.90 18.97 -5.88
N GLU A 54 -12.85 19.11 -4.96
CA GLU A 54 -12.58 18.98 -3.52
C GLU A 54 -12.16 17.56 -3.16
N LEU A 55 -12.84 16.56 -3.72
CA LEU A 55 -12.49 15.15 -3.49
C LEU A 55 -11.11 14.83 -4.07
N ARG A 56 -10.82 15.28 -5.29
CA ARG A 56 -9.50 15.09 -5.90
C ARG A 56 -8.41 15.67 -5.04
N THR A 57 -8.57 16.91 -4.56
CA THR A 57 -7.60 17.55 -3.67
C THR A 57 -7.43 16.78 -2.36
N ALA A 58 -8.52 16.27 -1.77
CA ALA A 58 -8.45 15.45 -0.56
C ALA A 58 -7.70 14.14 -0.79
N LEU A 59 -7.93 13.47 -1.93
CA LEU A 59 -7.24 12.23 -2.29
C LEU A 59 -5.76 12.46 -2.60
N GLU A 60 -5.42 13.56 -3.25
CA GLU A 60 -4.02 13.98 -3.48
C GLU A 60 -3.29 14.24 -2.16
N THR A 61 -3.93 14.92 -1.22
CA THR A 61 -3.38 15.14 0.12
C THR A 61 -3.14 13.82 0.85
N THR A 62 -4.08 12.88 0.74
CA THR A 62 -3.92 11.54 1.32
C THR A 62 -2.77 10.77 0.67
N ALA A 63 -2.63 10.88 -0.66
CA ALA A 63 -1.52 10.28 -1.40
C ALA A 63 -0.17 10.85 -0.96
N ASP A 64 -0.06 12.16 -0.82
CA ASP A 64 1.16 12.83 -0.35
C ASP A 64 1.55 12.38 1.06
N ALA A 65 0.57 12.24 1.96
CA ALA A 65 0.79 11.71 3.30
C ALA A 65 1.25 10.25 3.30
N ALA A 66 0.69 9.43 2.42
CA ALA A 66 1.10 8.04 2.25
C ALA A 66 2.55 7.92 1.78
N LEU A 67 2.94 8.74 0.81
CA LEU A 67 4.32 8.77 0.29
C LEU A 67 5.31 9.27 1.34
N ALA A 68 4.95 10.31 2.09
CA ALA A 68 5.77 10.81 3.20
C ALA A 68 6.00 9.74 4.27
N THR A 69 5.01 8.90 4.54
CA THR A 69 5.17 7.76 5.46
C THR A 69 6.22 6.78 4.97
N VAL A 70 6.25 6.47 3.67
CA VAL A 70 7.29 5.59 3.10
C VAL A 70 8.67 6.22 3.24
N GLU A 71 8.81 7.50 2.90
CA GLU A 71 10.09 8.22 3.04
C GLU A 71 10.59 8.21 4.49
N ASN A 72 9.69 8.37 5.46
CA ASN A 72 10.04 8.36 6.88
C ASN A 72 10.47 6.98 7.40
N HIS A 73 9.99 5.90 6.78
CA HIS A 73 10.37 4.52 7.13
C HIS A 73 11.66 4.09 6.44
N ALA A 74 12.07 4.75 5.37
CA ALA A 74 13.26 4.39 4.60
C ALA A 74 14.53 4.97 5.22
N ASP A 75 15.60 4.19 5.21
CA ASP A 75 16.95 4.63 5.62
C ASP A 75 17.70 5.33 4.47
N HIS A 76 17.20 5.17 3.25
CA HIS A 76 17.79 5.73 2.04
C HIS A 76 16.78 6.58 1.27
N ALA A 77 17.25 7.29 0.25
CA ALA A 77 16.40 8.12 -0.58
C ALA A 77 15.35 7.28 -1.33
N VAL A 78 14.11 7.74 -1.31
CA VAL A 78 12.98 7.13 -2.02
C VAL A 78 12.50 8.11 -3.08
N THR A 79 12.31 7.63 -4.30
CA THR A 79 11.64 8.39 -5.35
C THR A 79 10.13 8.23 -5.17
N THR A 80 9.41 9.33 -5.05
CA THR A 80 7.95 9.32 -4.87
C THR A 80 7.23 9.77 -6.13
N ALA A 81 6.08 9.18 -6.40
CA ALA A 81 5.20 9.58 -7.50
C ALA A 81 3.73 9.42 -7.12
N THR A 82 2.92 10.34 -7.62
CA THR A 82 1.46 10.27 -7.55
C THR A 82 0.91 10.21 -8.96
N ARG A 83 -0.03 9.28 -9.20
CA ARG A 83 -0.75 9.14 -10.47
C ARG A 83 -2.24 9.21 -10.21
N GLU A 84 -3.03 9.57 -11.22
CA GLU A 84 -4.48 9.50 -11.21
C GLU A 84 -4.95 8.56 -12.32
N GLY A 85 -5.82 7.64 -11.99
CA GLY A 85 -6.33 6.67 -12.95
C GLY A 85 -6.91 5.44 -12.27
N ARG A 86 -6.87 4.31 -12.96
CA ARG A 86 -7.23 3.01 -12.38
C ARG A 86 -6.00 2.44 -11.66
N PRO A 87 -6.07 2.19 -10.35
CA PRO A 87 -4.89 1.88 -9.56
C PRO A 87 -4.01 0.76 -10.13
N ALA A 88 -4.58 -0.39 -10.45
CA ALA A 88 -3.79 -1.51 -10.97
C ALA A 88 -3.12 -1.20 -12.32
N VAL A 89 -3.80 -0.45 -13.19
CA VAL A 89 -3.26 -0.03 -14.50
C VAL A 89 -2.09 0.92 -14.30
N GLU A 90 -2.28 1.96 -13.49
CA GLU A 90 -1.26 2.97 -13.24
C GLU A 90 -0.02 2.38 -12.56
N ILE A 91 -0.20 1.45 -11.63
CA ILE A 91 0.91 0.76 -10.98
C ILE A 91 1.72 -0.06 -11.98
N CYS A 92 1.07 -0.83 -12.85
CA CYS A 92 1.74 -1.63 -13.86
C CYS A 92 2.45 -0.78 -14.93
N GLU A 93 1.84 0.32 -15.34
CA GLU A 93 2.46 1.26 -16.29
C GLU A 93 3.67 1.95 -15.66
N TYR A 94 3.56 2.42 -14.43
CA TYR A 94 4.68 3.01 -13.72
C TYR A 94 5.85 2.04 -13.57
N ALA A 95 5.57 0.79 -13.23
CA ALA A 95 6.59 -0.25 -13.13
C ALA A 95 7.36 -0.45 -14.45
N ARG A 96 6.68 -0.34 -15.59
CA ARG A 96 7.33 -0.36 -16.90
C ARG A 96 8.20 0.87 -17.15
N GLU A 97 7.68 2.05 -16.84
CA GLU A 97 8.37 3.32 -17.05
C GLU A 97 9.71 3.41 -16.31
N VAL A 98 9.77 2.86 -15.11
CA VAL A 98 10.97 2.88 -14.27
C VAL A 98 11.82 1.63 -14.36
N ASP A 99 11.50 0.71 -15.28
CA ASP A 99 12.17 -0.59 -15.42
C ASP A 99 12.26 -1.36 -14.09
N ALA A 100 11.14 -1.44 -13.37
CA ALA A 100 11.09 -2.13 -12.09
C ALA A 100 11.36 -3.62 -12.22
N ASP A 101 12.04 -4.17 -11.24
CA ASP A 101 12.30 -5.61 -11.12
C ASP A 101 11.24 -6.34 -10.31
N VAL A 102 10.54 -5.60 -9.45
CA VAL A 102 9.45 -6.12 -8.63
C VAL A 102 8.50 -5.00 -8.22
N VAL A 103 7.22 -5.34 -8.12
CA VAL A 103 6.19 -4.51 -7.51
C VAL A 103 5.76 -5.12 -6.19
N ALA A 104 5.83 -4.35 -5.12
CA ALA A 104 5.34 -4.75 -3.81
C ALA A 104 4.02 -4.04 -3.50
N THR A 105 3.06 -4.77 -2.97
CA THR A 105 1.75 -4.25 -2.60
C THR A 105 1.15 -5.02 -1.42
N GLY A 106 0.26 -4.40 -0.68
CA GLY A 106 -0.57 -5.09 0.30
C GLY A 106 -1.58 -6.02 -0.38
N THR A 107 -2.11 -6.97 0.36
CA THR A 107 -3.17 -7.87 -0.13
C THR A 107 -4.54 -7.23 -0.07
N ARG A 108 -4.70 -6.13 0.68
CA ARG A 108 -5.93 -5.34 0.83
C ARG A 108 -5.60 -3.86 0.73
N GLY A 109 -6.52 -3.09 0.18
CA GLY A 109 -6.46 -1.65 0.22
C GLY A 109 -7.37 -1.06 1.30
N ARG A 110 -7.64 0.23 1.19
CA ARG A 110 -8.44 1.04 2.12
C ARG A 110 -9.85 0.51 2.35
N HIS A 111 -10.45 -0.16 1.35
CA HIS A 111 -11.82 -0.67 1.38
C HIS A 111 -11.90 -2.19 1.56
N GLY A 112 -10.81 -2.84 1.93
CA GLY A 112 -10.77 -4.30 2.09
C GLY A 112 -11.43 -4.77 3.39
N GLU A 113 -12.64 -5.32 3.29
CA GLU A 113 -13.40 -5.84 4.43
C GLU A 113 -13.17 -7.34 4.70
N ASN A 114 -12.75 -8.10 3.68
CA ASN A 114 -12.57 -9.54 3.82
C ASN A 114 -11.09 -9.90 3.97
N ARG A 115 -10.73 -10.42 5.15
CA ARG A 115 -9.36 -10.76 5.54
C ARG A 115 -8.76 -11.97 4.82
N LEU A 116 -9.60 -12.81 4.24
CA LEU A 116 -9.20 -14.07 3.60
C LEU A 116 -9.00 -13.94 2.10
N LEU A 117 -9.47 -12.86 1.48
CA LEU A 117 -9.41 -12.67 0.05
C LEU A 117 -8.37 -11.61 -0.33
N LEU A 118 -7.73 -11.83 -1.46
CA LEU A 118 -6.91 -10.85 -2.11
C LEU A 118 -7.82 -9.71 -2.62
N GLY A 119 -7.45 -8.45 -2.31
CA GLY A 119 -8.20 -7.27 -2.78
C GLY A 119 -8.21 -7.17 -4.30
N SER A 120 -9.21 -6.48 -4.85
CA SER A 120 -9.40 -6.36 -6.30
C SER A 120 -8.20 -5.72 -7.02
N VAL A 121 -7.59 -4.70 -6.42
CA VAL A 121 -6.40 -4.04 -6.98
C VAL A 121 -5.20 -4.99 -6.96
N ALA A 122 -4.93 -5.63 -5.83
CA ALA A 122 -3.82 -6.58 -5.70
C ALA A 122 -3.99 -7.77 -6.64
N GLU A 123 -5.19 -8.35 -6.75
CA GLU A 123 -5.49 -9.42 -7.70
C GLU A 123 -5.21 -9.00 -9.15
N ARG A 124 -5.64 -7.81 -9.53
CA ARG A 124 -5.44 -7.30 -10.87
C ARG A 124 -3.96 -7.04 -11.19
N ILE A 125 -3.21 -6.50 -10.23
CA ILE A 125 -1.76 -6.33 -10.36
C ILE A 125 -1.08 -7.69 -10.58
N VAL A 126 -1.41 -8.69 -9.78
CA VAL A 126 -0.84 -10.05 -9.92
C VAL A 126 -1.11 -10.63 -11.31
N ARG A 127 -2.30 -10.41 -11.86
CA ARG A 127 -2.69 -10.93 -13.18
C ARG A 127 -2.06 -10.19 -14.36
N THR A 128 -1.79 -8.89 -14.21
CA THR A 128 -1.45 -8.02 -15.35
C THR A 128 -0.06 -7.41 -15.28
N SER A 129 0.64 -7.55 -14.16
CA SER A 129 1.97 -6.95 -13.99
C SER A 129 2.98 -7.49 -15.01
N PRO A 130 3.79 -6.61 -15.62
CA PRO A 130 4.88 -7.01 -16.49
C PRO A 130 6.09 -7.60 -15.74
N VAL A 131 6.11 -7.45 -14.41
CA VAL A 131 7.22 -7.86 -13.54
C VAL A 131 6.69 -8.67 -12.35
N PRO A 132 7.55 -9.42 -11.64
CA PRO A 132 7.17 -10.11 -10.42
C PRO A 132 6.43 -9.22 -9.43
N VAL A 133 5.45 -9.77 -8.74
CA VAL A 133 4.64 -9.06 -7.74
C VAL A 133 4.81 -9.73 -6.38
N LEU A 134 5.18 -8.92 -5.40
CA LEU A 134 5.25 -9.31 -4.01
C LEU A 134 4.00 -8.79 -3.30
N THR A 135 3.09 -9.67 -2.94
CA THR A 135 1.92 -9.34 -2.14
C THR A 135 2.20 -9.66 -0.67
N VAL A 136 1.99 -8.69 0.19
CA VAL A 136 2.30 -8.82 1.62
C VAL A 136 1.03 -8.63 2.43
N ARG A 137 0.66 -9.65 3.18
CA ARG A 137 -0.50 -9.60 4.07
C ARG A 137 -0.15 -8.80 5.33
N GLN A 138 -1.03 -7.87 5.71
CA GLN A 138 -0.96 -7.22 7.01
C GLN A 138 -1.34 -8.23 8.10
N LEU A 139 -0.50 -8.37 9.10
CA LEU A 139 -0.78 -9.19 10.27
C LEU A 139 -1.58 -8.36 11.27
N GLU A 140 -2.58 -8.99 11.89
CA GLU A 140 -3.27 -8.38 13.02
C GLU A 140 -2.31 -8.31 14.20
N SER A 141 -2.35 -7.19 14.91
CA SER A 141 -1.77 -7.15 16.25
C SER A 141 -2.47 -8.24 17.05
N MET A 142 -1.72 -9.21 17.55
CA MET A 142 -2.26 -10.12 18.54
C MET A 142 -2.75 -9.25 19.69
N GLN A 143 -4.06 -9.11 19.85
CA GLN A 143 -4.61 -8.65 21.11
C GLN A 143 -4.06 -9.61 22.15
N GLN A 144 -3.26 -9.08 23.05
CA GLN A 144 -2.96 -9.81 24.29
C GLN A 144 -4.31 -10.19 24.89
N PRO A 145 -4.54 -11.45 25.23
CA PRO A 145 -5.73 -11.78 26.00
C PRO A 145 -5.71 -10.91 27.25
N ASP A 146 -6.83 -10.25 27.51
CA ASP A 146 -7.02 -9.48 28.72
C ASP A 146 -6.69 -10.37 29.91
N GLU A 147 -5.57 -10.15 30.57
CA GLU A 147 -5.16 -10.80 31.81
C GLU A 147 -5.94 -10.29 33.03
N ASP A 148 -7.08 -9.63 32.82
CA ASP A 148 -7.91 -9.07 33.89
C ASP A 148 -9.26 -9.81 34.08
N ALA A 149 -9.28 -11.11 33.90
CA ALA A 149 -10.45 -11.88 34.25
C ALA A 149 -10.07 -13.11 35.11
N ASP A 150 -9.56 -12.87 36.27
CA ASP A 150 -9.85 -13.73 37.42
C ASP A 150 -9.13 -13.29 38.70
N GLU A 151 -9.70 -12.38 39.43
CA GLU A 151 -9.52 -12.30 40.87
C GLU A 151 -10.76 -11.72 41.57
N SER A 152 -11.85 -12.42 41.49
CA SER A 152 -12.94 -12.18 42.43
C SER A 152 -13.80 -13.41 42.58
N THR A 153 -13.27 -14.38 43.26
CA THR A 153 -14.09 -15.33 44.06
C THR A 153 -13.22 -15.94 45.12
N ALA A 154 -13.12 -15.25 46.24
CA ALA A 154 -12.82 -15.94 47.48
C ALA A 154 -14.15 -16.45 48.04
N PRO A 155 -14.38 -17.73 48.18
CA PRO A 155 -15.49 -18.26 48.98
C PRO A 155 -15.12 -18.18 50.42
N VAL A 156 -16.06 -17.72 51.17
CA VAL A 156 -16.02 -17.80 52.64
C VAL A 156 -16.03 -19.24 53.11
#